data_f52e9cd8c98c10f43ae0568a7f9e2007
#
_entry.id   f52e9cd8c98c10f43ae0568a7f9e2007
#
_cell.length_a   1.000
_cell.length_b   1.000
_cell.length_c   1.000
_cell.angle_alpha   90.00
_cell.angle_beta   90.00
_cell.angle_gamma   90.00
#
_symmetry.space_group_name_H-M   'P 1'
#
loop_
_entity.id
_entity.type
_entity.pdbx_description
1 polymer ?
#
loop_
_entity_poly.entity_id
_entity_poly.type
_entity_poly.pdbx_seq_one_letter_code
_entity_poly.pdbx_strand_id
1 'polypeptide(L)'
;MLEPPPSPSVTEERALPYKVAILPFVNKTTNSDAGNIVRKMFYNFFSSLNYRDIEPYAIDENLKINHLYADIVAGKKVSPKKLGLLLGVDAVIFGEVLSLGKIFALVYSDNQAGLKARMIRCSTAQPVWELEHTIHLEEGDVPLTPLGLAATIFKTALNHQQASHLKAASELCMQMVATIPNPAGVSESPPSIQALVHNGAYNLLQPGDYLKVALIGDKNHIASWSLPPLIENLPLKEKQPGVYIGAYRVKAQDRLDNGRVVGYLRSKAGIGSQWMDTLGPIKIGKPTPLPYVISKDFELGVEKSPYLVNDALVIKPGVKLTINAGTVVWFRSLGLIVNGQLRILGTRDDPVRLSGLGASNWKGIFLDHSQSQNKIEYCSVSGAEFGFRASHSMVSIQNSRIQDNVWGIVLEESDADISGSLIRTSTKSGIAARKTRLTVKDSVITENSSGGFLLESSQARIEQNNIANNGGWEIKVLDEERPVKAARNWWGEANPPEKEIIGSVSVYPPLKAPVEFSHLE
;
A
#
# COMPACT_ATOMS: atom_id res chain seq x y z
N MET A 1 16.63 -14.54 -52.08
CA MET A 1 15.59 -13.65 -51.56
C MET A 1 14.65 -14.54 -50.76
N LEU A 2 14.66 -14.43 -49.43
CA LEU A 2 13.72 -15.13 -48.58
C LEU A 2 12.41 -14.34 -48.61
N GLU A 3 11.31 -15.01 -48.87
CA GLU A 3 9.98 -14.44 -48.82
C GLU A 3 9.68 -13.82 -47.42
N PRO A 4 9.06 -12.64 -47.36
CA PRO A 4 8.62 -12.10 -46.08
C PRO A 4 7.57 -13.01 -45.43
N PRO A 5 7.56 -13.14 -44.11
CA PRO A 5 6.55 -13.95 -43.42
C PRO A 5 5.14 -13.45 -43.76
N PRO A 6 4.15 -14.37 -43.88
CA PRO A 6 2.81 -14.00 -44.23
C PRO A 6 2.23 -13.01 -43.23
N SER A 7 1.55 -11.99 -43.73
CA SER A 7 0.81 -11.03 -42.90
C SER A 7 -0.21 -11.79 -42.08
N PRO A 8 -0.41 -11.46 -40.77
CA PRO A 8 -1.39 -12.14 -39.92
C PRO A 8 -2.77 -12.06 -40.58
N SER A 9 -3.48 -13.18 -40.59
CA SER A 9 -4.79 -13.29 -41.20
C SER A 9 -5.76 -12.34 -40.51
N VAL A 10 -6.64 -11.70 -41.27
CA VAL A 10 -7.69 -10.75 -40.80
C VAL A 10 -8.59 -11.32 -39.70
N THR A 11 -8.58 -12.62 -39.49
CA THR A 11 -9.30 -13.35 -38.42
C THR A 11 -8.63 -13.23 -37.04
N GLU A 12 -7.30 -13.13 -36.94
CA GLU A 12 -6.59 -13.00 -35.65
C GLU A 12 -6.69 -11.61 -35.06
N GLU A 13 -6.79 -10.56 -35.86
CA GLU A 13 -6.97 -9.19 -35.38
C GLU A 13 -8.33 -8.92 -34.73
N ARG A 14 -9.37 -9.72 -35.01
CA ARG A 14 -10.72 -9.57 -34.45
C ARG A 14 -10.96 -10.41 -33.18
N ALA A 15 -10.17 -11.40 -32.89
CA ALA A 15 -10.31 -12.19 -31.68
C ALA A 15 -9.97 -11.35 -30.43
N LEU A 16 -10.77 -11.50 -29.36
CA LEU A 16 -10.45 -10.87 -28.08
C LEU A 16 -9.15 -11.46 -27.51
N PRO A 17 -8.36 -10.67 -26.75
CA PRO A 17 -7.19 -11.21 -26.05
C PRO A 17 -7.64 -12.30 -25.08
N TYR A 18 -6.76 -13.26 -24.80
CA TYR A 18 -7.06 -14.34 -23.86
C TYR A 18 -6.45 -14.07 -22.48
N LYS A 19 -5.18 -13.71 -22.44
CA LYS A 19 -4.43 -13.47 -21.20
C LYS A 19 -4.24 -11.96 -20.98
N VAL A 20 -4.70 -11.46 -19.83
CA VAL A 20 -4.78 -10.03 -19.55
C VAL A 20 -4.13 -9.70 -18.21
N ALA A 21 -3.34 -8.62 -18.14
CA ALA A 21 -2.78 -8.08 -16.92
C ALA A 21 -3.39 -6.71 -16.60
N ILE A 22 -3.87 -6.55 -15.36
CA ILE A 22 -4.35 -5.27 -14.83
C ILE A 22 -3.18 -4.57 -14.13
N LEU A 23 -2.66 -3.52 -14.75
CA LEU A 23 -1.51 -2.77 -14.26
C LEU A 23 -1.84 -1.97 -12.99
N PRO A 24 -0.83 -1.50 -12.23
CA PRO A 24 -1.05 -0.50 -11.19
C PRO A 24 -1.79 0.72 -11.73
N PHE A 25 -2.82 1.17 -11.02
CA PHE A 25 -3.60 2.34 -11.44
C PHE A 25 -2.94 3.64 -10.98
N VAL A 26 -2.92 4.62 -11.88
CA VAL A 26 -2.48 5.98 -11.57
C VAL A 26 -3.50 6.61 -10.62
N ASN A 27 -3.03 7.22 -9.55
CA ASN A 27 -3.89 7.88 -8.57
C ASN A 27 -3.84 9.40 -8.77
N LYS A 28 -4.96 10.01 -9.18
CA LYS A 28 -5.13 11.45 -9.32
C LYS A 28 -5.86 12.08 -8.13
N THR A 29 -6.14 11.30 -7.09
CA THR A 29 -6.91 11.73 -5.91
C THR A 29 -6.01 12.14 -4.76
N THR A 30 -6.60 12.76 -3.73
CA THR A 30 -5.91 13.05 -2.47
C THR A 30 -5.86 11.87 -1.50
N ASN A 31 -6.56 10.77 -1.80
CA ASN A 31 -6.53 9.53 -1.03
C ASN A 31 -5.38 8.65 -1.56
N SER A 32 -4.31 8.51 -0.81
CA SER A 32 -3.11 7.75 -1.20
C SER A 32 -3.39 6.30 -1.63
N ASP A 33 -4.41 5.68 -1.04
CA ASP A 33 -4.74 4.27 -1.32
C ASP A 33 -5.75 4.08 -2.47
N ALA A 34 -6.29 5.16 -3.04
CA ALA A 34 -7.35 5.07 -4.03
C ALA A 34 -6.96 4.22 -5.23
N GLY A 35 -5.75 4.37 -5.76
CA GLY A 35 -5.24 3.59 -6.88
C GLY A 35 -5.27 2.09 -6.61
N ASN A 36 -4.80 1.70 -5.43
CA ASN A 36 -4.74 0.30 -5.00
C ASN A 36 -6.14 -0.28 -4.67
N ILE A 37 -6.98 0.49 -3.99
CA ILE A 37 -8.37 0.09 -3.65
C ILE A 37 -9.17 -0.15 -4.94
N VAL A 38 -9.16 0.81 -5.87
CA VAL A 38 -9.94 0.72 -7.10
C VAL A 38 -9.38 -0.38 -8.02
N ARG A 39 -8.06 -0.53 -8.14
CA ARG A 39 -7.44 -1.62 -8.91
C ARG A 39 -7.83 -2.99 -8.39
N LYS A 40 -7.78 -3.21 -7.07
CA LYS A 40 -8.19 -4.48 -6.45
C LYS A 40 -9.67 -4.76 -6.69
N MET A 41 -10.52 -3.75 -6.53
CA MET A 41 -11.94 -3.88 -6.76
C MET A 41 -12.24 -4.19 -8.24
N PHE A 42 -11.55 -3.52 -9.15
CA PHE A 42 -11.65 -3.79 -10.59
C PHE A 42 -11.21 -5.22 -10.93
N TYR A 43 -10.07 -5.67 -10.39
CA TYR A 43 -9.57 -7.03 -10.55
C TYR A 43 -10.58 -8.06 -10.03
N ASN A 44 -11.18 -7.82 -8.87
CA ASN A 44 -12.14 -8.72 -8.26
C ASN A 44 -13.35 -8.98 -9.18
N PHE A 45 -13.92 -7.93 -9.79
CA PHE A 45 -15.00 -8.10 -10.77
C PHE A 45 -14.50 -8.70 -12.09
N PHE A 46 -13.32 -8.28 -12.57
CA PHE A 46 -12.73 -8.77 -13.82
C PHE A 46 -12.45 -10.28 -13.78
N SER A 47 -12.12 -10.84 -12.62
CA SER A 47 -11.85 -12.28 -12.45
C SER A 47 -13.07 -13.19 -12.76
N SER A 48 -14.28 -12.63 -12.86
CA SER A 48 -15.49 -13.34 -13.28
C SER A 48 -15.70 -13.37 -14.81
N LEU A 49 -14.87 -12.65 -15.57
CA LEU A 49 -14.90 -12.70 -17.03
C LEU A 49 -14.11 -13.91 -17.56
N ASN A 50 -14.34 -14.26 -18.81
CA ASN A 50 -13.69 -15.41 -19.47
C ASN A 50 -12.24 -15.14 -19.91
N TYR A 51 -11.56 -14.19 -19.29
CA TYR A 51 -10.15 -13.94 -19.50
C TYR A 51 -9.31 -14.81 -18.55
N ARG A 52 -8.10 -15.12 -18.98
CA ARG A 52 -7.06 -15.61 -18.08
C ARG A 52 -6.34 -14.40 -17.50
N ASP A 53 -6.65 -14.04 -16.28
CA ASP A 53 -6.03 -12.97 -15.54
C ASP A 53 -4.69 -13.40 -14.87
N ILE A 54 -3.90 -12.41 -14.49
CA ILE A 54 -2.70 -12.60 -13.67
C ILE A 54 -2.92 -11.88 -12.34
N GLU A 55 -2.54 -12.51 -11.26
CA GLU A 55 -2.63 -11.90 -9.94
C GLU A 55 -1.86 -10.58 -9.87
N PRO A 56 -2.46 -9.50 -9.34
CA PRO A 56 -1.84 -8.18 -9.25
C PRO A 56 -0.47 -8.19 -8.57
N TYR A 57 -0.26 -9.04 -7.57
CA TYR A 57 1.03 -9.19 -6.91
C TYR A 57 2.13 -9.67 -7.86
N ALA A 58 1.86 -10.68 -8.67
CA ALA A 58 2.83 -11.21 -9.63
C ALA A 58 3.17 -10.18 -10.72
N ILE A 59 2.19 -9.36 -11.12
CA ILE A 59 2.41 -8.24 -12.04
C ILE A 59 3.34 -7.21 -11.38
N ASP A 60 3.04 -6.80 -10.15
CA ASP A 60 3.79 -5.76 -9.43
C ASP A 60 5.24 -6.16 -9.22
N GLU A 61 5.50 -7.41 -8.83
CA GLU A 61 6.86 -7.92 -8.66
C GLU A 61 7.65 -7.92 -9.99
N ASN A 62 7.03 -8.39 -11.08
CA ASN A 62 7.68 -8.34 -12.38
C ASN A 62 7.98 -6.91 -12.84
N LEU A 63 7.05 -5.98 -12.61
CA LEU A 63 7.25 -4.57 -12.96
C LEU A 63 8.34 -3.92 -12.11
N LYS A 64 8.45 -4.24 -10.82
CA LYS A 64 9.51 -3.75 -9.92
C LYS A 64 10.88 -4.26 -10.35
N ILE A 65 11.02 -5.57 -10.57
CA ILE A 65 12.28 -6.20 -11.05
C ILE A 65 12.77 -5.53 -12.35
N ASN A 66 11.84 -5.11 -13.21
CA ASN A 66 12.16 -4.49 -14.50
C ASN A 66 12.10 -2.95 -14.47
N HIS A 67 12.06 -2.34 -13.29
CA HIS A 67 12.05 -0.87 -13.07
C HIS A 67 10.94 -0.12 -13.83
N LEU A 68 9.77 -0.76 -14.02
CA LEU A 68 8.63 -0.17 -14.72
C LEU A 68 7.46 0.19 -13.78
N TYR A 69 7.45 -0.31 -12.55
CA TYR A 69 6.36 -0.09 -11.60
C TYR A 69 6.13 1.39 -11.32
N ALA A 70 7.19 2.10 -10.96
CA ALA A 70 7.14 3.52 -10.65
C ALA A 70 6.71 4.39 -11.85
N ASP A 71 7.19 4.06 -13.06
CA ASP A 71 6.79 4.76 -14.28
C ASP A 71 5.30 4.62 -14.57
N ILE A 72 4.74 3.42 -14.35
CA ILE A 72 3.31 3.16 -14.58
C ILE A 72 2.47 3.91 -13.55
N VAL A 73 2.83 3.86 -12.27
CA VAL A 73 2.13 4.58 -11.18
C VAL A 73 2.20 6.10 -11.38
N ALA A 74 3.32 6.61 -11.90
CA ALA A 74 3.47 8.03 -12.25
C ALA A 74 2.73 8.44 -13.54
N GLY A 75 2.08 7.51 -14.24
CA GLY A 75 1.36 7.78 -15.48
C GLY A 75 2.26 7.99 -16.71
N LYS A 76 3.53 7.59 -16.64
CA LYS A 76 4.42 7.66 -17.79
C LYS A 76 4.02 6.64 -18.87
N LYS A 77 4.24 6.98 -20.12
CA LYS A 77 3.90 6.11 -21.25
C LYS A 77 4.87 4.93 -21.33
N VAL A 78 4.37 3.74 -21.07
CA VAL A 78 5.09 2.47 -21.25
C VAL A 78 4.50 1.73 -22.44
N SER A 79 5.36 1.18 -23.30
CA SER A 79 4.93 0.45 -24.51
C SER A 79 4.12 -0.81 -24.16
N PRO A 80 2.88 -0.95 -24.65
CA PRO A 80 2.09 -2.18 -24.45
C PRO A 80 2.81 -3.44 -24.98
N LYS A 81 3.55 -3.33 -26.07
CA LYS A 81 4.34 -4.43 -26.64
C LYS A 81 5.44 -4.89 -25.67
N LYS A 82 6.13 -3.94 -25.02
CA LYS A 82 7.16 -4.26 -24.00
C LYS A 82 6.50 -4.97 -22.81
N LEU A 83 5.35 -4.47 -22.33
CA LEU A 83 4.61 -5.06 -21.22
C LEU A 83 4.09 -6.45 -21.55
N GLY A 84 3.58 -6.66 -22.77
CA GLY A 84 3.12 -7.97 -23.23
C GLY A 84 4.22 -9.03 -23.23
N LEU A 85 5.41 -8.68 -23.71
CA LEU A 85 6.57 -9.58 -23.68
C LEU A 85 7.04 -9.87 -22.25
N LEU A 86 7.08 -8.84 -21.41
CA LEU A 86 7.55 -8.94 -20.03
C LEU A 86 6.62 -9.81 -19.16
N LEU A 87 5.32 -9.56 -19.24
CA LEU A 87 4.30 -10.21 -18.41
C LEU A 87 3.75 -11.49 -19.05
N GLY A 88 4.09 -11.76 -20.32
CA GLY A 88 3.58 -12.89 -21.09
C GLY A 88 2.06 -12.81 -21.28
N VAL A 89 1.52 -11.64 -21.65
CA VAL A 89 0.09 -11.37 -21.82
C VAL A 89 -0.25 -10.82 -23.21
N ASP A 90 -1.50 -11.04 -23.64
CA ASP A 90 -2.01 -10.56 -24.92
C ASP A 90 -2.49 -9.12 -24.85
N ALA A 91 -2.96 -8.68 -23.67
CA ALA A 91 -3.40 -7.31 -23.44
C ALA A 91 -3.08 -6.85 -22.00
N VAL A 92 -3.02 -5.53 -21.84
CA VAL A 92 -2.84 -4.86 -20.56
C VAL A 92 -3.96 -3.85 -20.32
N ILE A 93 -4.42 -3.74 -19.06
CA ILE A 93 -5.39 -2.73 -18.64
C ILE A 93 -4.64 -1.64 -17.88
N PHE A 94 -4.70 -0.42 -18.40
CA PHE A 94 -4.29 0.81 -17.72
C PHE A 94 -5.51 1.42 -17.03
N GLY A 95 -5.29 2.06 -15.88
CA GLY A 95 -6.34 2.81 -15.18
C GLY A 95 -5.81 4.08 -14.53
N GLU A 96 -6.66 5.11 -14.49
CA GLU A 96 -6.41 6.37 -13.79
C GLU A 96 -7.61 6.64 -12.86
N VAL A 97 -7.40 6.61 -11.56
CA VAL A 97 -8.43 6.94 -10.57
C VAL A 97 -8.56 8.46 -10.50
N LEU A 98 -9.71 8.96 -10.92
CA LEU A 98 -9.98 10.39 -11.02
C LEU A 98 -10.53 10.97 -9.72
N SER A 99 -11.36 10.19 -9.01
CA SER A 99 -11.94 10.56 -7.73
C SER A 99 -12.24 9.32 -6.89
N LEU A 100 -12.06 9.42 -5.57
CA LEU A 100 -12.54 8.45 -4.59
C LEU A 100 -12.67 9.13 -3.23
N GLY A 101 -13.89 9.42 -2.79
CA GLY A 101 -14.15 10.04 -1.50
C GLY A 101 -15.24 11.09 -1.52
N LYS A 102 -15.34 11.83 -0.41
CA LYS A 102 -16.29 12.94 -0.27
C LYS A 102 -15.76 14.20 -0.95
N ILE A 103 -16.56 14.78 -1.83
CA ILE A 103 -16.34 16.13 -2.34
C ILE A 103 -17.21 17.08 -1.50
N PHE A 104 -16.56 18.02 -0.82
CA PHE A 104 -17.25 19.09 -0.09
C PHE A 104 -17.54 20.24 -1.06
N ALA A 105 -18.71 20.28 -1.66
CA ALA A 105 -19.26 21.50 -2.24
C ALA A 105 -20.09 22.21 -1.17
N LEU A 106 -20.10 23.53 -1.17
CA LEU A 106 -20.60 24.44 -0.13
C LEU A 106 -21.96 24.09 0.52
N VAL A 107 -22.74 23.14 0.01
CA VAL A 107 -24.09 22.79 0.48
C VAL A 107 -24.36 21.26 0.50
N TYR A 108 -23.56 20.42 -0.17
CA TYR A 108 -23.78 18.97 -0.25
C TYR A 108 -22.47 18.19 -0.09
N SER A 109 -22.51 17.10 0.71
CA SER A 109 -21.45 16.10 0.72
C SER A 109 -21.84 14.96 -0.21
N ASP A 110 -21.10 14.77 -1.29
CA ASP A 110 -21.31 13.69 -2.27
C ASP A 110 -20.16 12.69 -2.22
N ASN A 111 -20.48 11.39 -2.19
CA ASN A 111 -19.49 10.33 -2.31
C ASN A 111 -19.31 10.00 -3.77
N GLN A 112 -18.18 10.42 -4.33
CA GLN A 112 -17.86 10.22 -5.73
C GLN A 112 -16.76 9.16 -5.91
N ALA A 113 -16.90 8.33 -6.94
CA ALA A 113 -15.81 7.50 -7.45
C ALA A 113 -15.74 7.65 -8.97
N GLY A 114 -14.54 7.87 -9.50
CA GLY A 114 -14.29 8.04 -10.93
C GLY A 114 -13.04 7.29 -11.38
N LEU A 115 -13.14 6.59 -12.50
CA LEU A 115 -12.06 5.82 -13.10
C LEU A 115 -12.09 5.97 -14.62
N LYS A 116 -10.92 6.24 -15.20
CA LYS A 116 -10.66 6.08 -16.62
C LYS A 116 -9.83 4.82 -16.81
N ALA A 117 -10.32 3.86 -17.59
CA ALA A 117 -9.59 2.62 -17.84
C ALA A 117 -9.65 2.22 -19.31
N ARG A 118 -8.59 1.53 -19.76
CA ARG A 118 -8.49 1.06 -21.14
C ARG A 118 -7.74 -0.26 -21.22
N MET A 119 -8.26 -1.18 -22.00
CA MET A 119 -7.60 -2.43 -22.36
C MET A 119 -6.92 -2.26 -23.71
N ILE A 120 -5.61 -2.46 -23.76
CA ILE A 120 -4.78 -2.28 -24.96
C ILE A 120 -4.19 -3.63 -25.36
N ARG A 121 -4.39 -4.04 -26.61
CA ARG A 121 -3.73 -5.22 -27.19
C ARG A 121 -2.23 -5.00 -27.29
N CYS A 122 -1.44 -5.91 -26.73
CA CYS A 122 0.02 -5.76 -26.67
C CYS A 122 0.70 -5.83 -28.05
N SER A 123 0.21 -6.66 -28.96
CA SER A 123 0.80 -6.85 -30.29
C SER A 123 0.64 -5.64 -31.20
N THR A 124 -0.53 -5.00 -31.21
CA THR A 124 -0.89 -3.91 -32.12
C THR A 124 -0.89 -2.53 -31.45
N ALA A 125 -0.86 -2.48 -30.13
CA ALA A 125 -1.07 -1.28 -29.31
C ALA A 125 -2.44 -0.59 -29.58
N GLN A 126 -3.42 -1.31 -30.11
CA GLN A 126 -4.76 -0.80 -30.36
C GLN A 126 -5.66 -1.04 -29.13
N PRO A 127 -6.58 -0.10 -28.84
CA PRO A 127 -7.56 -0.29 -27.77
C PRO A 127 -8.54 -1.40 -28.13
N VAL A 128 -8.77 -2.32 -27.18
CA VAL A 128 -9.81 -3.35 -27.22
C VAL A 128 -11.08 -2.84 -26.54
N TRP A 129 -10.90 -2.04 -25.49
CA TRP A 129 -11.95 -1.42 -24.71
C TRP A 129 -11.39 -0.19 -24.01
N GLU A 130 -12.19 0.86 -23.91
CA GLU A 130 -11.88 2.08 -23.17
C GLU A 130 -13.17 2.67 -22.62
N LEU A 131 -13.15 3.08 -21.35
CA LEU A 131 -14.25 3.74 -20.67
C LEU A 131 -13.72 4.71 -19.61
N GLU A 132 -14.33 5.90 -19.55
CA GLU A 132 -14.24 6.82 -18.45
C GLU A 132 -15.62 6.93 -17.80
N HIS A 133 -15.71 6.63 -16.51
CA HIS A 133 -16.98 6.63 -15.79
C HIS A 133 -16.80 7.20 -14.39
N THR A 134 -17.83 7.92 -13.94
CA THR A 134 -17.90 8.50 -12.61
C THR A 134 -19.28 8.25 -12.04
N ILE A 135 -19.33 7.81 -10.81
CA ILE A 135 -20.59 7.61 -10.07
C ILE A 135 -20.66 8.55 -8.88
N HIS A 136 -21.87 8.90 -8.51
CA HIS A 136 -22.24 9.69 -7.35
C HIS A 136 -23.17 8.88 -6.46
N LEU A 137 -22.87 8.80 -5.16
CA LEU A 137 -23.69 8.08 -4.19
C LEU A 137 -24.22 9.07 -3.15
N GLU A 138 -25.53 9.28 -3.13
CA GLU A 138 -26.19 10.09 -2.10
C GLU A 138 -26.09 9.45 -0.70
N GLU A 139 -25.91 10.27 0.34
CA GLU A 139 -25.99 9.81 1.74
C GLU A 139 -27.46 9.49 2.08
N GLY A 140 -27.74 8.23 2.38
CA GLY A 140 -29.08 7.82 2.83
C GLY A 140 -29.54 6.49 2.25
N ASP A 141 -29.06 6.12 1.09
CA ASP A 141 -29.31 4.78 0.57
C ASP A 141 -28.45 3.76 1.30
N VAL A 142 -29.06 2.97 2.19
CA VAL A 142 -28.58 1.66 2.56
C VAL A 142 -29.14 0.68 1.53
N PRO A 143 -28.51 0.53 0.36
CA PRO A 143 -29.05 -0.39 -0.60
C PRO A 143 -28.82 -1.79 -0.05
N LEU A 144 -29.66 -2.69 -0.45
CA LEU A 144 -29.41 -4.13 -0.48
C LEU A 144 -28.22 -4.46 -1.41
N THR A 145 -27.10 -3.76 -1.25
CA THR A 145 -25.86 -4.12 -1.96
C THR A 145 -25.27 -5.35 -1.28
N PRO A 146 -24.62 -6.23 -2.05
CA PRO A 146 -23.94 -7.40 -1.51
C PRO A 146 -23.02 -7.06 -0.34
N LEU A 147 -22.30 -5.93 -0.43
CA LEU A 147 -21.42 -5.45 0.65
C LEU A 147 -22.22 -5.01 1.90
N GLY A 148 -23.37 -4.35 1.73
CA GLY A 148 -24.25 -3.95 2.84
C GLY A 148 -24.88 -5.16 3.52
N LEU A 149 -25.34 -6.15 2.76
CA LEU A 149 -25.84 -7.43 3.29
C LEU A 149 -24.75 -8.16 4.08
N ALA A 150 -23.54 -8.21 3.55
CA ALA A 150 -22.41 -8.83 4.20
C ALA A 150 -21.98 -8.10 5.48
N ALA A 151 -22.00 -6.77 5.50
CA ALA A 151 -21.70 -5.98 6.69
C ALA A 151 -22.71 -6.23 7.82
N THR A 152 -24.00 -6.43 7.49
CA THR A 152 -25.04 -6.78 8.48
C THR A 152 -24.82 -8.16 9.09
N ILE A 153 -24.28 -9.14 8.34
CA ILE A 153 -24.01 -10.51 8.83
C ILE A 153 -23.03 -10.49 10.01
N PHE A 154 -22.07 -9.59 10.00
CA PHE A 154 -21.02 -9.57 11.05
C PHE A 154 -21.15 -8.40 12.03
N LYS A 155 -22.09 -7.47 11.82
CA LYS A 155 -22.15 -6.20 12.59
C LYS A 155 -20.76 -5.53 12.67
N THR A 156 -19.97 -5.65 11.62
CA THR A 156 -18.63 -5.09 11.57
C THR A 156 -18.74 -3.57 11.43
N ALA A 157 -18.22 -2.87 12.40
CA ALA A 157 -18.02 -1.43 12.34
C ALA A 157 -16.88 -1.12 11.35
N LEU A 158 -17.20 -1.15 10.05
CA LEU A 158 -16.44 -0.33 9.12
C LEU A 158 -16.68 1.12 9.53
N ASN A 159 -15.64 1.89 9.69
CA ASN A 159 -15.78 3.32 9.85
C ASN A 159 -16.59 3.84 8.65
N HIS A 160 -17.56 4.73 8.89
CA HIS A 160 -18.48 5.22 7.86
C HIS A 160 -17.79 5.69 6.59
N GLN A 161 -16.63 6.30 6.70
CA GLN A 161 -15.87 6.82 5.57
C GLN A 161 -15.26 5.70 4.71
N GLN A 162 -14.70 4.67 5.33
CA GLN A 162 -14.15 3.51 4.61
C GLN A 162 -15.24 2.69 3.93
N ALA A 163 -16.37 2.47 4.61
CA ALA A 163 -17.52 1.78 4.04
C ALA A 163 -18.05 2.51 2.80
N SER A 164 -18.11 3.83 2.85
CA SER A 164 -18.54 4.71 1.76
C SER A 164 -17.61 4.62 0.55
N HIS A 165 -16.30 4.70 0.76
CA HIS A 165 -15.29 4.60 -0.31
C HIS A 165 -15.31 3.22 -0.99
N LEU A 166 -15.40 2.14 -0.21
CA LEU A 166 -15.45 0.78 -0.73
C LEU A 166 -16.75 0.54 -1.53
N LYS A 167 -17.87 1.07 -1.05
CA LYS A 167 -19.15 1.00 -1.76
C LYS A 167 -19.08 1.71 -3.11
N ALA A 168 -18.55 2.96 -3.12
CA ALA A 168 -18.39 3.72 -4.35
C ALA A 168 -17.43 3.01 -5.33
N ALA A 169 -16.28 2.54 -4.87
CA ALA A 169 -15.35 1.79 -5.70
C ALA A 169 -15.96 0.49 -6.26
N SER A 170 -16.76 -0.22 -5.44
CA SER A 170 -17.44 -1.46 -5.85
C SER A 170 -18.45 -1.21 -6.96
N GLU A 171 -19.33 -0.23 -6.77
CA GLU A 171 -20.37 0.10 -7.75
C GLU A 171 -19.76 0.59 -9.06
N LEU A 172 -18.77 1.50 -9.00
CA LEU A 172 -18.03 1.96 -10.17
C LEU A 172 -17.40 0.81 -10.95
N CYS A 173 -16.64 -0.03 -10.27
CA CYS A 173 -15.93 -1.13 -10.92
C CYS A 173 -16.87 -2.19 -11.48
N MET A 174 -17.98 -2.50 -10.79
CA MET A 174 -18.99 -3.42 -11.26
C MET A 174 -19.61 -2.91 -12.59
N GLN A 175 -20.02 -1.65 -12.64
CA GLN A 175 -20.59 -1.05 -13.84
C GLN A 175 -19.58 -1.02 -15.00
N MET A 176 -18.33 -0.62 -14.74
CA MET A 176 -17.31 -0.55 -15.79
C MET A 176 -16.94 -1.93 -16.34
N VAL A 177 -16.71 -2.91 -15.47
CA VAL A 177 -16.33 -4.27 -15.88
C VAL A 177 -17.42 -4.95 -16.67
N ALA A 178 -18.70 -4.70 -16.36
CA ALA A 178 -19.84 -5.22 -17.13
C ALA A 178 -19.85 -4.76 -18.60
N THR A 179 -19.14 -3.69 -18.95
CA THR A 179 -19.02 -3.20 -20.34
C THR A 179 -17.85 -3.82 -21.11
N ILE A 180 -16.96 -4.55 -20.44
CA ILE A 180 -15.80 -5.17 -21.10
C ILE A 180 -16.29 -6.32 -21.98
N PRO A 181 -15.88 -6.35 -23.28
CA PRO A 181 -16.20 -7.48 -24.14
C PRO A 181 -15.71 -8.79 -23.52
N ASN A 182 -16.60 -9.76 -23.35
CA ASN A 182 -16.26 -11.04 -22.71
C ASN A 182 -16.01 -12.11 -23.79
N PRO A 183 -14.84 -12.80 -23.80
CA PRO A 183 -14.57 -13.83 -24.80
C PRO A 183 -15.64 -14.93 -24.82
N ALA A 184 -16.17 -15.22 -26.01
CA ALA A 184 -17.09 -16.34 -26.24
C ALA A 184 -16.30 -17.65 -26.38
N GLY A 185 -16.95 -18.80 -26.13
CA GLY A 185 -16.36 -20.12 -26.43
C GLY A 185 -15.93 -20.94 -25.24
N VAL A 186 -16.17 -20.48 -24.01
CA VAL A 186 -16.05 -21.31 -22.79
C VAL A 186 -17.40 -21.96 -22.52
N SER A 187 -17.41 -23.25 -22.26
CA SER A 187 -18.64 -24.00 -21.97
C SER A 187 -19.35 -23.55 -20.69
N GLU A 188 -18.60 -22.91 -19.78
CA GLU A 188 -19.09 -22.39 -18.51
C GLU A 188 -18.26 -21.16 -18.13
N SER A 189 -18.92 -20.04 -17.83
CA SER A 189 -18.25 -18.83 -17.33
C SER A 189 -17.85 -19.00 -15.85
N PRO A 190 -16.75 -18.37 -15.40
CA PRO A 190 -16.41 -18.35 -13.99
C PRO A 190 -17.56 -17.76 -13.16
N PRO A 191 -17.86 -18.33 -11.96
CA PRO A 191 -18.93 -17.82 -11.12
C PRO A 191 -18.57 -16.41 -10.61
N SER A 192 -19.58 -15.54 -10.53
CA SER A 192 -19.39 -14.17 -10.07
C SER A 192 -19.29 -14.10 -8.55
N ILE A 193 -18.27 -13.42 -8.03
CA ILE A 193 -18.17 -12.98 -6.65
C ILE A 193 -18.56 -11.50 -6.60
N GLN A 194 -19.41 -11.13 -5.65
CA GLN A 194 -19.91 -9.76 -5.48
C GLN A 194 -19.30 -9.07 -4.26
N ALA A 195 -18.97 -9.85 -3.23
CA ALA A 195 -18.31 -9.32 -2.03
C ALA A 195 -17.59 -10.41 -1.22
N LEU A 196 -16.52 -10.02 -0.54
CA LEU A 196 -15.85 -10.78 0.50
C LEU A 196 -15.70 -9.89 1.72
N VAL A 197 -16.18 -10.35 2.87
CA VAL A 197 -16.10 -9.59 4.12
C VAL A 197 -15.65 -10.48 5.27
N HIS A 198 -15.03 -9.86 6.27
CA HIS A 198 -14.58 -10.53 7.49
C HIS A 198 -14.58 -9.56 8.68
N ASN A 199 -14.60 -10.11 9.90
CA ASN A 199 -14.57 -9.33 11.14
C ASN A 199 -13.16 -8.99 11.63
N GLY A 200 -12.12 -9.39 10.90
CA GLY A 200 -10.72 -9.22 11.32
C GLY A 200 -10.07 -7.91 10.87
N ALA A 201 -10.69 -7.16 9.96
CA ALA A 201 -10.10 -5.92 9.44
C ALA A 201 -9.85 -4.91 10.58
N TYR A 202 -8.62 -4.44 10.68
CA TYR A 202 -8.18 -3.49 11.71
C TYR A 202 -8.40 -3.95 13.17
N ASN A 203 -8.72 -5.21 13.39
CA ASN A 203 -8.88 -5.79 14.71
C ASN A 203 -7.71 -6.70 15.05
N LEU A 204 -7.38 -6.76 16.34
CA LEU A 204 -6.49 -7.78 16.87
C LEU A 204 -7.33 -8.98 17.32
N LEU A 205 -7.13 -10.09 16.66
CA LEU A 205 -7.72 -11.36 17.05
C LEU A 205 -6.75 -12.12 17.98
N GLN A 206 -7.25 -12.58 19.10
CA GLN A 206 -6.49 -13.31 20.11
C GLN A 206 -6.84 -14.81 20.10
N PRO A 207 -5.99 -15.67 20.70
CA PRO A 207 -6.31 -17.08 20.87
C PRO A 207 -7.69 -17.28 21.50
N GLY A 208 -8.53 -18.08 20.82
CA GLY A 208 -9.92 -18.33 21.20
C GLY A 208 -10.95 -17.49 20.43
N ASP A 209 -10.58 -16.36 19.86
CA ASP A 209 -11.45 -15.55 19.01
C ASP A 209 -11.78 -16.27 17.70
N TYR A 210 -12.85 -15.83 17.05
CA TYR A 210 -13.25 -16.33 15.73
C TYR A 210 -13.03 -15.28 14.65
N LEU A 211 -12.18 -15.62 13.69
CA LEU A 211 -12.16 -14.92 12.40
C LEU A 211 -13.32 -15.48 11.55
N LYS A 212 -14.32 -14.66 11.32
CA LYS A 212 -15.50 -15.00 10.53
C LYS A 212 -15.35 -14.40 9.15
N VAL A 213 -15.65 -15.19 8.11
CA VAL A 213 -15.58 -14.77 6.71
C VAL A 213 -16.91 -15.07 6.03
N ALA A 214 -17.42 -14.13 5.23
CA ALA A 214 -18.53 -14.35 4.34
C ALA A 214 -18.15 -13.94 2.91
N LEU A 215 -18.52 -14.78 1.96
CA LEU A 215 -18.41 -14.55 0.52
C LEU A 215 -19.82 -14.51 -0.06
N ILE A 216 -20.10 -13.52 -0.87
CA ILE A 216 -21.35 -13.36 -1.59
C ILE A 216 -21.07 -13.49 -3.08
N GLY A 217 -21.82 -14.32 -3.76
CA GLY A 217 -21.66 -14.61 -5.19
C GLY A 217 -22.74 -15.53 -5.72
N ASP A 218 -22.48 -16.14 -6.85
CA ASP A 218 -23.42 -17.07 -7.47
C ASP A 218 -23.73 -18.25 -6.55
N LYS A 219 -25.00 -18.67 -6.55
CA LYS A 219 -25.49 -19.78 -5.71
C LYS A 219 -25.07 -21.15 -6.24
N ASN A 220 -25.06 -22.15 -5.34
CA ASN A 220 -24.81 -23.57 -5.66
C ASN A 220 -23.37 -23.84 -6.19
N HIS A 221 -22.39 -23.09 -5.71
CA HIS A 221 -20.98 -23.25 -6.05
C HIS A 221 -20.16 -23.72 -4.84
N ILE A 222 -18.92 -24.10 -5.07
CA ILE A 222 -17.96 -24.49 -4.03
C ILE A 222 -17.19 -23.24 -3.62
N ALA A 223 -17.36 -22.80 -2.37
CA ALA A 223 -16.68 -21.63 -1.83
C ALA A 223 -15.62 -22.02 -0.81
N SER A 224 -14.49 -21.35 -0.85
CA SER A 224 -13.40 -21.48 0.13
C SER A 224 -12.69 -20.14 0.32
N TRP A 225 -11.83 -20.07 1.32
CA TRP A 225 -11.02 -18.90 1.60
C TRP A 225 -9.65 -19.27 2.16
N SER A 226 -8.70 -18.38 1.97
CA SER A 226 -7.34 -18.49 2.49
C SER A 226 -6.93 -17.25 3.25
N LEU A 227 -6.02 -17.41 4.19
CA LEU A 227 -5.32 -16.34 4.91
C LEU A 227 -3.84 -16.76 5.05
N PRO A 228 -3.06 -16.60 4.00
CA PRO A 228 -1.66 -17.03 4.01
C PRO A 228 -0.84 -16.31 5.11
N PRO A 229 0.14 -16.97 5.73
CA PRO A 229 0.46 -18.41 5.61
C PRO A 229 -0.34 -19.33 6.54
N LEU A 230 -1.34 -18.81 7.30
CA LEU A 230 -2.03 -19.57 8.36
C LEU A 230 -3.11 -20.52 7.85
N ILE A 231 -3.82 -20.15 6.81
CA ILE A 231 -5.02 -20.86 6.33
C ILE A 231 -4.94 -20.99 4.82
N GLU A 232 -5.12 -22.22 4.33
CA GLU A 232 -5.24 -22.51 2.90
C GLU A 232 -6.56 -23.22 2.61
N ASN A 233 -7.32 -22.70 1.66
CA ASN A 233 -8.54 -23.30 1.09
C ASN A 233 -9.56 -23.81 2.16
N LEU A 234 -9.77 -23.05 3.23
CA LEU A 234 -10.77 -23.41 4.24
C LEU A 234 -12.19 -23.27 3.65
N PRO A 235 -13.04 -24.32 3.71
CA PRO A 235 -14.34 -24.28 3.05
C PRO A 235 -15.30 -23.28 3.72
N LEU A 236 -16.11 -22.62 2.88
CA LEU A 236 -17.27 -21.85 3.27
C LEU A 236 -18.55 -22.65 2.98
N LYS A 237 -19.54 -22.53 3.85
CA LYS A 237 -20.85 -23.20 3.71
C LYS A 237 -21.89 -22.21 3.21
N GLU A 238 -22.61 -22.56 2.15
CA GLU A 238 -23.76 -21.78 1.68
C GLU A 238 -24.86 -21.85 2.75
N LYS A 239 -25.21 -20.70 3.32
CA LYS A 239 -26.23 -20.57 4.38
C LYS A 239 -27.54 -20.01 3.84
N GLN A 240 -27.46 -19.22 2.79
CA GLN A 240 -28.57 -18.71 1.98
C GLN A 240 -28.10 -18.74 0.53
N PRO A 241 -28.99 -18.75 -0.45
CA PRO A 241 -28.59 -18.75 -1.85
C PRO A 241 -27.57 -17.67 -2.18
N GLY A 242 -26.34 -18.07 -2.56
CA GLY A 242 -25.24 -17.16 -2.87
C GLY A 242 -24.53 -16.55 -1.67
N VAL A 243 -24.86 -16.93 -0.42
CA VAL A 243 -24.21 -16.41 0.78
C VAL A 243 -23.45 -17.55 1.48
N TYR A 244 -22.15 -17.51 1.42
CA TYR A 244 -21.23 -18.52 1.94
C TYR A 244 -20.53 -18.01 3.20
N ILE A 245 -20.60 -18.75 4.30
CA ILE A 245 -20.07 -18.34 5.60
C ILE A 245 -19.14 -19.40 6.16
N GLY A 246 -18.04 -18.98 6.74
CA GLY A 246 -17.11 -19.81 7.50
C GLY A 246 -16.50 -19.08 8.67
N ALA A 247 -15.82 -19.83 9.51
CA ALA A 247 -15.10 -19.26 10.63
C ALA A 247 -13.85 -20.10 10.95
N TYR A 248 -12.80 -19.42 11.39
CA TYR A 248 -11.59 -20.02 11.93
C TYR A 248 -11.41 -19.61 13.38
N ARG A 249 -11.24 -20.58 14.28
CA ARG A 249 -10.90 -20.30 15.67
C ARG A 249 -9.40 -20.11 15.80
N VAL A 250 -8.99 -18.93 16.22
CA VAL A 250 -7.58 -18.59 16.43
C VAL A 250 -6.95 -19.50 17.47
N LYS A 251 -5.83 -20.12 17.14
CA LYS A 251 -5.08 -21.03 18.00
C LYS A 251 -4.02 -20.28 18.81
N ALA A 252 -3.53 -20.91 19.88
CA ALA A 252 -2.55 -20.29 20.77
C ALA A 252 -1.21 -19.93 20.09
N GLN A 253 -0.81 -20.70 19.08
CA GLN A 253 0.42 -20.52 18.31
C GLN A 253 0.28 -19.56 17.14
N ASP A 254 -0.93 -19.18 16.73
CA ASP A 254 -1.15 -18.35 15.55
C ASP A 254 -0.58 -16.95 15.78
N ARG A 255 0.17 -16.49 14.78
CA ARG A 255 0.77 -15.16 14.76
C ARG A 255 0.65 -14.61 13.33
N LEU A 256 0.14 -13.40 13.21
CA LEU A 256 -0.03 -12.72 11.93
C LEU A 256 -0.05 -11.22 12.14
N ASP A 257 0.80 -10.49 11.45
CA ASP A 257 0.89 -9.03 11.58
C ASP A 257 0.16 -8.28 10.46
N ASN A 258 0.12 -8.84 9.26
CA ASN A 258 -0.47 -8.18 8.09
C ASN A 258 -1.16 -9.20 7.17
N GLY A 259 -2.13 -9.95 7.70
CA GLY A 259 -2.86 -10.95 6.94
C GLY A 259 -3.87 -10.36 5.98
N ARG A 260 -4.08 -11.03 4.84
CA ARG A 260 -5.11 -10.67 3.86
C ARG A 260 -5.92 -11.92 3.50
N VAL A 261 -7.22 -11.78 3.52
CA VAL A 261 -8.14 -12.86 3.11
C VAL A 261 -8.25 -12.89 1.60
N VAL A 262 -8.26 -14.11 1.03
CA VAL A 262 -8.60 -14.34 -0.37
C VAL A 262 -9.78 -15.31 -0.39
N GLY A 263 -10.86 -14.94 -1.06
CA GLY A 263 -12.04 -15.79 -1.27
C GLY A 263 -12.01 -16.44 -2.64
N TYR A 264 -12.52 -17.65 -2.73
CA TYR A 264 -12.62 -18.42 -3.97
C TYR A 264 -14.02 -18.95 -4.13
N LEU A 265 -14.56 -18.87 -5.35
CA LEU A 265 -15.84 -19.46 -5.73
C LEU A 265 -15.62 -20.29 -6.99
N ARG A 266 -15.97 -21.56 -6.97
CA ARG A 266 -15.72 -22.49 -8.07
C ARG A 266 -16.97 -23.26 -8.45
N SER A 267 -17.17 -23.45 -9.74
CA SER A 267 -18.18 -24.36 -10.27
C SER A 267 -17.80 -25.82 -9.99
N LYS A 268 -18.74 -26.74 -10.19
CA LYS A 268 -18.48 -28.18 -10.09
C LYS A 268 -17.47 -28.69 -11.11
N ALA A 269 -17.31 -27.98 -12.24
CA ALA A 269 -16.30 -28.26 -13.26
C ALA A 269 -14.89 -27.73 -12.89
N GLY A 270 -14.75 -27.02 -11.76
CA GLY A 270 -13.48 -26.49 -11.28
C GLY A 270 -13.12 -25.10 -11.80
N ILE A 271 -13.96 -24.52 -12.68
CA ILE A 271 -13.79 -23.14 -13.15
C ILE A 271 -14.15 -22.19 -12.01
N GLY A 272 -13.32 -21.19 -11.74
CA GLY A 272 -13.54 -20.35 -10.57
C GLY A 272 -13.04 -18.94 -10.70
N SER A 273 -13.53 -18.12 -9.78
CA SER A 273 -13.13 -16.73 -9.56
C SER A 273 -12.52 -16.57 -8.18
N GLN A 274 -11.75 -15.51 -8.00
CA GLN A 274 -11.17 -15.15 -6.70
C GLN A 274 -11.47 -13.70 -6.36
N TRP A 275 -11.50 -13.43 -5.06
CA TRP A 275 -11.70 -12.09 -4.52
C TRP A 275 -10.63 -11.77 -3.50
N MET A 276 -9.84 -10.73 -3.78
CA MET A 276 -8.82 -10.22 -2.87
C MET A 276 -9.44 -9.28 -1.84
N ASP A 277 -9.00 -9.41 -0.60
CA ASP A 277 -9.45 -8.56 0.50
C ASP A 277 -9.23 -7.06 0.22
N THR A 278 -10.31 -6.30 0.34
CA THR A 278 -10.34 -4.84 0.21
C THR A 278 -10.61 -4.13 1.55
N LEU A 279 -10.89 -4.86 2.64
CA LEU A 279 -11.29 -4.28 3.93
C LEU A 279 -10.10 -3.79 4.74
N GLY A 280 -9.04 -4.58 4.84
CA GLY A 280 -7.86 -4.21 5.60
C GLY A 280 -7.14 -5.38 6.23
N PRO A 281 -5.92 -5.16 6.74
CA PRO A 281 -5.08 -6.21 7.27
C PRO A 281 -5.65 -6.81 8.56
N ILE A 282 -5.40 -8.09 8.73
CA ILE A 282 -5.72 -8.86 9.94
C ILE A 282 -4.47 -9.02 10.78
N LYS A 283 -4.59 -8.77 12.08
CA LYS A 283 -3.56 -9.04 13.07
C LYS A 283 -4.03 -10.16 14.01
N ILE A 284 -3.17 -11.15 14.24
CA ILE A 284 -3.45 -12.28 15.12
C ILE A 284 -2.30 -12.47 16.11
N GLY A 285 -2.62 -12.56 17.41
CA GLY A 285 -1.64 -12.85 18.44
C GLY A 285 -2.13 -12.51 19.85
N LYS A 286 -1.36 -12.92 20.84
CA LYS A 286 -1.58 -12.54 22.23
C LYS A 286 -0.52 -11.52 22.61
N PRO A 287 -0.84 -10.22 22.62
CA PRO A 287 0.17 -9.21 22.90
C PRO A 287 0.51 -9.14 24.39
N THR A 288 1.77 -8.81 24.67
CA THR A 288 2.24 -8.45 26.00
C THR A 288 1.99 -6.94 26.21
N PRO A 289 1.15 -6.54 27.17
CA PRO A 289 0.91 -5.12 27.41
C PRO A 289 2.17 -4.45 27.97
N LEU A 290 2.46 -3.24 27.49
CA LEU A 290 3.53 -2.40 27.99
C LEU A 290 3.01 -1.38 29.00
N PRO A 291 3.83 -0.98 29.99
CA PRO A 291 3.49 0.08 30.92
C PRO A 291 3.41 1.44 30.18
N TYR A 292 2.69 2.39 30.77
CA TYR A 292 2.64 3.75 30.23
C TYR A 292 4.01 4.46 30.28
N VAL A 293 4.79 4.22 31.33
CA VAL A 293 6.09 4.89 31.57
C VAL A 293 7.19 3.87 31.82
N ILE A 294 8.30 4.03 31.14
CA ILE A 294 9.55 3.32 31.39
C ILE A 294 10.48 4.26 32.16
N SER A 295 10.79 3.91 33.42
CA SER A 295 11.57 4.72 34.35
C SER A 295 12.95 4.12 34.73
N LYS A 296 13.32 3.00 34.11
CA LYS A 296 14.63 2.34 34.18
C LYS A 296 14.89 1.65 32.84
N ASP A 297 16.14 1.40 32.54
CA ASP A 297 16.51 0.70 31.30
C ASP A 297 15.68 -0.55 31.10
N PHE A 298 15.17 -0.71 29.88
CA PHE A 298 14.23 -1.75 29.54
C PHE A 298 14.51 -2.34 28.16
N GLU A 299 14.30 -3.64 28.03
CA GLU A 299 14.50 -4.36 26.77
C GLU A 299 13.23 -5.07 26.33
N LEU A 300 12.91 -4.98 25.03
CA LEU A 300 11.87 -5.74 24.37
C LEU A 300 12.52 -6.78 23.47
N GLY A 301 12.25 -8.04 23.74
CA GLY A 301 12.74 -9.16 22.95
C GLY A 301 11.61 -9.91 22.25
N VAL A 302 11.98 -10.76 21.29
CA VAL A 302 11.04 -11.53 20.47
C VAL A 302 10.22 -12.53 21.26
N GLU A 303 10.71 -13.02 22.40
CA GLU A 303 10.10 -14.06 23.22
C GLU A 303 8.71 -13.67 23.77
N LYS A 304 8.52 -12.38 24.04
CA LYS A 304 7.26 -11.81 24.55
C LYS A 304 6.51 -11.00 23.50
N SER A 305 7.02 -10.98 22.27
CA SER A 305 6.38 -10.33 21.13
C SER A 305 5.12 -11.09 20.70
N PRO A 306 4.09 -10.41 20.15
CA PRO A 306 4.00 -8.95 19.97
C PRO A 306 3.71 -8.21 21.29
N TYR A 307 4.18 -6.97 21.37
CA TYR A 307 3.85 -6.08 22.49
C TYR A 307 2.71 -5.12 22.10
N LEU A 308 1.97 -4.64 23.10
CA LEU A 308 0.86 -3.70 22.90
C LEU A 308 1.05 -2.44 23.74
N VAL A 309 1.05 -1.31 23.07
CA VAL A 309 0.95 0.02 23.66
C VAL A 309 -0.51 0.49 23.53
N ASN A 310 -1.23 0.57 24.64
CA ASN A 310 -2.64 0.96 24.63
C ASN A 310 -2.82 2.46 24.39
N ASP A 311 -2.07 3.31 25.09
CA ASP A 311 -2.15 4.77 24.98
C ASP A 311 -0.83 5.35 24.47
N ALA A 312 0.12 5.59 25.35
CA ALA A 312 1.48 6.02 25.06
C ALA A 312 2.49 5.14 25.78
N LEU A 313 3.72 5.12 25.28
CA LEU A 313 4.88 4.58 25.97
C LEU A 313 5.90 5.69 26.14
N VAL A 314 6.09 6.17 27.35
CA VAL A 314 6.98 7.30 27.65
C VAL A 314 8.31 6.80 28.24
N ILE A 315 9.42 7.13 27.60
CA ILE A 315 10.76 6.84 28.08
C ILE A 315 11.30 8.08 28.79
N LYS A 316 11.54 7.98 30.10
CA LYS A 316 12.03 9.11 30.91
C LYS A 316 13.44 9.56 30.50
N PRO A 317 13.82 10.83 30.76
CA PRO A 317 15.19 11.28 30.60
C PRO A 317 16.18 10.37 31.35
N GLY A 318 17.32 10.08 30.71
CA GLY A 318 18.36 9.21 31.27
C GLY A 318 18.06 7.71 31.21
N VAL A 319 16.90 7.33 30.73
CA VAL A 319 16.47 5.91 30.59
C VAL A 319 16.63 5.47 29.14
N LYS A 320 17.04 4.23 28.95
CA LYS A 320 17.21 3.61 27.62
C LYS A 320 16.17 2.52 27.39
N LEU A 321 15.47 2.62 26.25
CA LEU A 321 14.67 1.52 25.71
C LEU A 321 15.45 0.85 24.58
N THR A 322 15.64 -0.46 24.66
CA THR A 322 16.20 -1.29 23.59
C THR A 322 15.10 -2.20 23.03
N ILE A 323 14.93 -2.22 21.72
CA ILE A 323 14.02 -3.13 21.01
C ILE A 323 14.85 -4.02 20.11
N ASN A 324 14.88 -5.32 20.42
CA ASN A 324 15.74 -6.30 19.77
C ASN A 324 15.11 -6.88 18.49
N ALA A 325 15.91 -7.54 17.67
CA ALA A 325 15.53 -8.13 16.40
C ALA A 325 14.28 -9.02 16.48
N GLY A 326 13.46 -8.99 15.43
CA GLY A 326 12.22 -9.79 15.31
C GLY A 326 11.06 -9.28 16.17
N THR A 327 11.26 -8.28 17.00
CA THR A 327 10.22 -7.76 17.90
C THR A 327 9.13 -7.01 17.12
N VAL A 328 7.88 -7.27 17.47
CA VAL A 328 6.69 -6.56 16.95
C VAL A 328 6.07 -5.75 18.07
N VAL A 329 5.78 -4.48 17.82
CA VAL A 329 5.06 -3.60 18.76
C VAL A 329 3.86 -2.97 18.04
N TRP A 330 2.67 -3.13 18.61
CA TRP A 330 1.44 -2.56 18.12
C TRP A 330 0.98 -1.38 18.98
N PHE A 331 0.51 -0.33 18.33
CA PHE A 331 0.04 0.89 18.97
C PHE A 331 -1.45 1.12 18.67
N ARG A 332 -2.25 1.40 19.70
CA ARG A 332 -3.69 1.70 19.52
C ARG A 332 -3.93 3.13 19.06
N SER A 333 -3.32 4.10 19.70
CA SER A 333 -3.65 5.52 19.45
C SER A 333 -2.45 6.45 19.52
N LEU A 334 -1.93 6.66 20.72
CA LEU A 334 -0.75 7.48 20.94
C LEU A 334 0.50 6.70 20.47
N GLY A 335 1.67 7.16 20.82
CA GLY A 335 2.88 6.59 20.25
C GLY A 335 3.96 6.32 21.30
N LEU A 336 5.19 6.26 20.82
CA LEU A 336 6.38 6.16 21.62
C LEU A 336 6.97 7.55 21.81
N ILE A 337 7.00 8.04 23.04
CA ILE A 337 7.56 9.34 23.44
C ILE A 337 8.91 9.11 24.13
N VAL A 338 9.98 9.58 23.55
CA VAL A 338 11.36 9.31 23.99
C VAL A 338 12.01 10.60 24.45
N ASN A 339 12.04 10.80 25.75
CA ASN A 339 12.84 11.87 26.40
C ASN A 339 14.22 11.34 26.89
N GLY A 340 14.40 10.03 26.84
CA GLY A 340 15.64 9.33 27.14
C GLY A 340 16.37 8.88 25.88
N GLN A 341 16.69 7.60 25.77
CA GLN A 341 17.37 7.00 24.62
C GLN A 341 16.56 5.85 24.01
N LEU A 342 16.46 5.82 22.68
CA LEU A 342 15.86 4.71 21.93
C LEU A 342 16.94 3.98 21.12
N ARG A 343 16.98 2.66 21.27
CA ARG A 343 17.78 1.77 20.43
C ARG A 343 16.88 0.70 19.83
N ILE A 344 16.73 0.71 18.52
CA ILE A 344 16.04 -0.33 17.76
C ILE A 344 17.12 -1.10 17.00
N LEU A 345 17.27 -2.37 17.31
CA LEU A 345 18.38 -3.22 16.86
C LEU A 345 17.82 -4.45 16.12
N GLY A 346 17.18 -4.21 14.98
CA GLY A 346 16.77 -5.27 14.08
C GLY A 346 17.96 -5.85 13.30
N THR A 347 17.67 -6.86 12.51
CA THR A 347 18.57 -7.43 11.50
C THR A 347 17.86 -7.49 10.15
N ARG A 348 18.58 -7.78 9.08
CA ARG A 348 18.00 -7.93 7.73
C ARG A 348 16.92 -9.03 7.73
N ASP A 349 17.20 -10.17 8.35
CA ASP A 349 16.31 -11.32 8.38
C ASP A 349 15.18 -11.15 9.40
N ASP A 350 15.47 -10.48 10.52
CA ASP A 350 14.54 -10.26 11.63
C ASP A 350 14.39 -8.76 11.96
N PRO A 351 13.74 -7.96 11.08
CA PRO A 351 13.53 -6.55 11.36
C PRO A 351 12.57 -6.34 12.53
N VAL A 352 12.76 -5.24 13.26
CA VAL A 352 11.76 -4.77 14.24
C VAL A 352 10.58 -4.15 13.51
N ARG A 353 9.34 -4.45 13.92
CA ARG A 353 8.12 -3.92 13.30
C ARG A 353 7.31 -3.11 14.29
N LEU A 354 7.05 -1.86 13.94
CA LEU A 354 6.25 -0.91 14.72
C LEU A 354 5.08 -0.46 13.86
N SER A 355 3.84 -0.74 14.29
CA SER A 355 2.66 -0.44 13.47
C SER A 355 1.42 -0.12 14.30
N GLY A 356 0.47 0.59 13.69
CA GLY A 356 -0.83 0.85 14.30
C GLY A 356 -1.69 -0.40 14.43
N LEU A 357 -2.55 -0.40 15.43
CA LEU A 357 -3.61 -1.37 15.64
C LEU A 357 -4.94 -0.65 15.54
N GLY A 358 -5.62 -0.78 14.42
CA GLY A 358 -6.88 -0.11 14.15
C GLY A 358 -6.92 0.60 12.81
N ALA A 359 -8.07 1.20 12.50
CA ALA A 359 -8.30 1.91 11.23
C ALA A 359 -7.70 3.32 11.20
N SER A 360 -7.41 3.90 12.37
CA SER A 360 -6.81 5.23 12.49
C SER A 360 -5.31 5.14 12.67
N ASN A 361 -4.59 6.13 12.14
CA ASN A 361 -3.15 6.22 12.34
C ASN A 361 -2.84 6.43 13.82
N TRP A 362 -1.88 5.66 14.34
CA TRP A 362 -1.26 5.96 15.62
C TRP A 362 -0.34 7.18 15.48
N LYS A 363 -0.03 7.86 16.61
CA LYS A 363 0.69 9.14 16.52
C LYS A 363 2.13 9.01 16.03
N GLY A 364 2.80 7.89 16.29
CA GLY A 364 4.17 7.64 15.81
C GLY A 364 5.24 7.65 16.89
N ILE A 365 6.49 7.85 16.47
CA ILE A 365 7.66 7.86 17.33
C ILE A 365 8.14 9.31 17.49
N PHE A 366 8.14 9.80 18.73
CA PHE A 366 8.56 11.17 19.09
C PHE A 366 9.84 11.13 19.91
N LEU A 367 10.92 11.69 19.36
CA LEU A 367 12.16 11.94 20.08
C LEU A 367 12.12 13.42 20.51
N ASP A 368 11.97 13.67 21.80
CA ASP A 368 11.82 15.03 22.31
C ASP A 368 12.91 15.34 23.34
N HIS A 369 13.77 16.32 23.01
CA HIS A 369 14.93 16.68 23.82
C HIS A 369 15.79 15.47 24.24
N SER A 370 15.83 14.45 23.40
CA SER A 370 16.64 13.24 23.61
C SER A 370 18.10 13.55 23.26
N GLN A 371 18.87 13.94 24.25
CA GLN A 371 20.27 14.33 24.10
C GLN A 371 21.21 13.17 23.80
N SER A 372 20.78 11.95 24.02
CA SER A 372 21.51 10.75 23.66
C SER A 372 21.29 10.40 22.19
N GLN A 373 22.30 9.83 21.54
CA GLN A 373 22.12 9.34 20.16
C GLN A 373 21.14 8.19 20.12
N ASN A 374 20.03 8.42 19.45
CA ASN A 374 19.04 7.39 19.16
C ASN A 374 19.46 6.59 17.93
N LYS A 375 19.45 5.29 18.04
CA LYS A 375 19.93 4.38 16.98
C LYS A 375 18.80 3.47 16.53
N ILE A 376 18.46 3.53 15.24
CA ILE A 376 17.40 2.74 14.62
C ILE A 376 18.01 1.95 13.45
N GLU A 377 18.01 0.63 13.54
CA GLU A 377 18.55 -0.26 12.53
C GLU A 377 17.53 -1.35 12.18
N TYR A 378 17.35 -1.59 10.88
CA TYR A 378 16.45 -2.62 10.36
C TYR A 378 15.06 -2.58 11.02
N CYS A 379 14.45 -1.41 10.99
CA CYS A 379 13.13 -1.16 11.56
C CYS A 379 12.12 -0.88 10.44
N SER A 380 10.91 -1.44 10.57
CA SER A 380 9.76 -1.09 9.75
C SER A 380 8.76 -0.31 10.57
N VAL A 381 8.43 0.92 10.15
CA VAL A 381 7.43 1.78 10.78
C VAL A 381 6.34 2.10 9.79
N SER A 382 5.08 1.80 10.15
CA SER A 382 3.94 2.00 9.24
C SER A 382 2.64 2.38 9.95
N GLY A 383 1.74 3.04 9.21
CA GLY A 383 0.41 3.42 9.66
C GLY A 383 0.39 4.51 10.74
N ALA A 384 1.43 5.33 10.83
CA ALA A 384 1.57 6.41 11.80
C ALA A 384 1.16 7.78 11.22
N GLU A 385 0.79 8.71 12.10
CA GLU A 385 0.74 10.12 11.72
C GLU A 385 2.16 10.64 11.41
N PHE A 386 3.14 10.31 12.26
CA PHE A 386 4.56 10.55 12.02
C PHE A 386 5.32 9.23 12.13
N GLY A 387 5.97 8.78 11.07
CA GLY A 387 6.88 7.63 11.20
C GLY A 387 7.91 7.91 12.29
N PHE A 388 8.66 9.00 12.14
CA PHE A 388 9.50 9.58 13.17
C PHE A 388 9.29 11.10 13.23
N ARG A 389 9.21 11.65 14.44
CA ARG A 389 9.34 13.09 14.69
C ARG A 389 10.42 13.32 15.73
N ALA A 390 11.45 14.05 15.37
CA ALA A 390 12.52 14.43 16.29
C ALA A 390 12.54 15.95 16.51
N SER A 391 12.60 16.37 17.76
CA SER A 391 12.74 17.76 18.18
C SER A 391 13.91 17.86 19.15
N HIS A 392 14.86 18.75 18.91
CA HIS A 392 16.06 18.96 19.73
C HIS A 392 16.79 17.64 20.08
N SER A 393 16.91 16.74 19.11
CA SER A 393 17.36 15.38 19.34
C SER A 393 18.36 14.91 18.29
N MET A 394 19.13 13.86 18.61
CA MET A 394 20.05 13.22 17.68
C MET A 394 19.50 11.84 17.28
N VAL A 395 19.44 11.54 15.98
CA VAL A 395 18.94 10.26 15.49
C VAL A 395 19.75 9.73 14.31
N SER A 396 20.05 8.43 14.35
CA SER A 396 20.58 7.66 13.22
C SER A 396 19.57 6.60 12.81
N ILE A 397 19.16 6.61 11.55
CA ILE A 397 18.21 5.64 10.96
C ILE A 397 18.93 4.91 9.84
N GLN A 398 19.09 3.60 9.97
CA GLN A 398 19.87 2.79 9.03
C GLN A 398 19.08 1.56 8.60
N ASN A 399 19.17 1.21 7.31
CA ASN A 399 18.59 -0.01 6.74
C ASN A 399 17.11 -0.24 7.12
N SER A 400 16.33 0.85 7.20
CA SER A 400 14.98 0.85 7.76
C SER A 400 13.93 1.21 6.71
N ARG A 401 12.68 0.79 6.95
CA ARG A 401 11.53 1.09 6.08
C ARG A 401 10.53 1.96 6.81
N ILE A 402 10.35 3.17 6.34
CA ILE A 402 9.36 4.12 6.85
C ILE A 402 8.32 4.32 5.76
N GLN A 403 7.15 3.70 5.90
CA GLN A 403 6.17 3.65 4.83
C GLN A 403 4.73 3.74 5.32
N ASP A 404 3.81 4.14 4.42
CA ASP A 404 2.37 4.19 4.70
C ASP A 404 2.03 5.08 5.90
N ASN A 405 2.76 6.19 6.08
CA ASN A 405 2.55 7.16 7.15
C ASN A 405 1.91 8.45 6.62
N VAL A 406 1.39 9.31 7.49
CA VAL A 406 1.00 10.65 7.04
C VAL A 406 2.25 11.48 6.73
N TRP A 407 3.20 11.52 7.64
CA TRP A 407 4.54 12.06 7.44
C TRP A 407 5.57 10.95 7.62
N GLY A 408 6.55 10.84 6.73
CA GLY A 408 7.61 9.86 6.91
C GLY A 408 8.50 10.19 8.10
N ILE A 409 9.37 11.18 7.95
CA ILE A 409 10.30 11.66 8.99
C ILE A 409 10.17 13.19 9.09
N VAL A 410 9.96 13.70 10.29
CA VAL A 410 9.90 15.14 10.60
C VAL A 410 10.98 15.49 11.60
N LEU A 411 11.84 16.46 11.27
CA LEU A 411 13.00 16.86 12.06
C LEU A 411 12.93 18.36 12.36
N GLU A 412 13.10 18.72 13.61
CA GLU A 412 13.07 20.10 14.07
C GLU A 412 14.24 20.34 15.03
N GLU A 413 15.10 21.30 14.71
CA GLU A 413 16.28 21.68 15.52
C GLU A 413 17.08 20.45 15.99
N SER A 414 17.32 19.50 15.09
CA SER A 414 17.84 18.16 15.37
C SER A 414 19.04 17.84 14.49
N ASP A 415 19.81 16.81 14.86
CA ASP A 415 20.85 16.22 14.02
C ASP A 415 20.40 14.82 13.57
N ALA A 416 20.41 14.56 12.26
CA ALA A 416 19.91 13.29 11.72
C ALA A 416 20.82 12.72 10.63
N ASP A 417 21.15 11.43 10.77
CA ASP A 417 21.83 10.63 9.77
C ASP A 417 20.92 9.48 9.30
N ILE A 418 20.57 9.50 8.02
CA ILE A 418 19.69 8.48 7.41
C ILE A 418 20.47 7.78 6.30
N SER A 419 20.56 6.45 6.38
CA SER A 419 21.28 5.69 5.35
C SER A 419 20.67 4.31 5.10
N GLY A 420 20.83 3.80 3.86
CA GLY A 420 20.37 2.47 3.48
C GLY A 420 18.87 2.27 3.71
N SER A 421 18.05 3.32 3.66
CA SER A 421 16.66 3.28 4.12
C SER A 421 15.66 3.58 2.99
N LEU A 422 14.46 3.01 3.12
CA LEU A 422 13.33 3.22 2.22
C LEU A 422 12.28 4.10 2.90
N ILE A 423 12.05 5.29 2.36
CA ILE A 423 11.03 6.22 2.82
C ILE A 423 10.01 6.42 1.69
N ARG A 424 8.81 5.86 1.85
CA ARG A 424 7.83 5.86 0.77
C ARG A 424 6.39 5.94 1.24
N THR A 425 5.50 6.19 0.28
CA THR A 425 4.03 6.13 0.46
C THR A 425 3.51 6.98 1.62
N SER A 426 4.23 8.07 1.96
CA SER A 426 3.72 9.06 2.92
C SER A 426 2.71 9.97 2.26
N THR A 427 1.58 10.24 2.92
CA THR A 427 0.54 11.14 2.40
C THR A 427 1.03 12.59 2.26
N LYS A 428 1.99 12.97 3.09
CA LYS A 428 2.73 14.24 3.04
C LYS A 428 4.14 14.01 2.49
N SER A 429 5.12 14.69 3.02
CA SER A 429 6.51 14.53 2.59
C SER A 429 7.17 13.30 3.18
N GLY A 430 8.09 12.68 2.43
CA GLY A 430 8.94 11.62 2.93
C GLY A 430 9.83 12.09 4.07
N ILE A 431 10.54 13.21 3.88
CA ILE A 431 11.40 13.83 4.90
C ILE A 431 11.12 15.33 4.94
N ALA A 432 10.74 15.85 6.11
CA ALA A 432 10.63 17.28 6.38
C ALA A 432 11.63 17.68 7.47
N ALA A 433 12.42 18.73 7.24
CA ALA A 433 13.43 19.18 8.19
C ALA A 433 13.45 20.71 8.31
N ARG A 434 13.43 21.19 9.54
CA ARG A 434 13.52 22.61 9.88
C ARG A 434 14.66 22.85 10.87
N LYS A 435 15.56 23.78 10.56
CA LYS A 435 16.74 24.14 11.38
C LYS A 435 17.58 22.93 11.80
N THR A 436 17.74 21.97 10.91
CA THR A 436 18.31 20.65 11.17
C THR A 436 19.62 20.47 10.42
N ARG A 437 20.56 19.73 11.01
CA ARG A 437 21.69 19.15 10.29
C ARG A 437 21.29 17.75 9.83
N LEU A 438 21.19 17.57 8.50
CA LEU A 438 20.67 16.35 7.90
C LEU A 438 21.66 15.74 6.92
N THR A 439 21.98 14.46 7.10
CA THR A 439 22.67 13.65 6.09
C THR A 439 21.73 12.54 5.63
N VAL A 440 21.53 12.39 4.30
CA VAL A 440 20.78 11.28 3.71
C VAL A 440 21.62 10.67 2.60
N LYS A 441 21.90 9.37 2.71
CA LYS A 441 22.69 8.65 1.71
C LYS A 441 22.21 7.21 1.53
N ASP A 442 22.55 6.64 0.36
CA ASP A 442 22.30 5.24 0.05
C ASP A 442 20.84 4.80 0.29
N SER A 443 19.88 5.69 0.01
CA SER A 443 18.48 5.53 0.39
C SER A 443 17.53 5.74 -0.79
N VAL A 444 16.30 5.24 -0.65
CA VAL A 444 15.22 5.40 -1.62
C VAL A 444 14.13 6.26 -1.02
N ILE A 445 13.83 7.39 -1.64
CA ILE A 445 12.76 8.30 -1.26
C ILE A 445 11.79 8.42 -2.44
N THR A 446 10.64 7.76 -2.33
CA THR A 446 9.74 7.57 -3.48
C THR A 446 8.27 7.51 -3.08
N GLU A 447 7.38 7.78 -4.01
CA GLU A 447 5.93 7.59 -3.83
C GLU A 447 5.31 8.40 -2.66
N ASN A 448 5.95 9.47 -2.21
CA ASN A 448 5.40 10.34 -1.18
C ASN A 448 4.49 11.39 -1.84
N SER A 449 3.22 11.47 -1.41
CA SER A 449 2.17 12.18 -2.17
C SER A 449 2.36 13.69 -2.28
N SER A 450 2.92 14.36 -1.27
CA SER A 450 3.23 15.79 -1.38
C SER A 450 4.62 16.05 -1.95
N GLY A 451 5.63 15.27 -1.54
CA GLY A 451 7.00 15.43 -2.04
C GLY A 451 8.02 14.57 -1.31
N GLY A 452 9.22 14.44 -1.88
CA GLY A 452 10.32 13.71 -1.27
C GLY A 452 10.89 14.44 -0.04
N PHE A 453 11.45 15.61 -0.26
CA PHE A 453 12.05 16.45 0.79
C PHE A 453 11.38 17.82 0.90
N LEU A 454 11.13 18.27 2.14
CA LEU A 454 10.72 19.63 2.48
C LEU A 454 11.71 20.20 3.50
N LEU A 455 12.52 21.18 3.11
CA LEU A 455 13.62 21.70 3.91
C LEU A 455 13.46 23.19 4.18
N GLU A 456 13.65 23.59 5.45
CA GLU A 456 13.61 24.98 5.89
C GLU A 456 14.80 25.24 6.83
N SER A 457 15.59 26.25 6.56
CA SER A 457 16.75 26.70 7.36
C SER A 457 17.70 25.58 7.79
N SER A 458 17.82 24.53 6.97
CA SER A 458 18.53 23.30 7.31
C SER A 458 19.83 23.13 6.54
N GLN A 459 20.84 22.57 7.19
CA GLN A 459 22.08 22.15 6.53
C GLN A 459 21.92 20.69 6.09
N ALA A 460 21.60 20.48 4.81
CA ALA A 460 21.37 19.15 4.29
C ALA A 460 22.46 18.71 3.30
N ARG A 461 22.91 17.45 3.46
CA ARG A 461 23.74 16.73 2.51
C ARG A 461 22.99 15.48 2.07
N ILE A 462 22.61 15.45 0.81
CA ILE A 462 21.77 14.41 0.22
C ILE A 462 22.52 13.83 -0.98
N GLU A 463 23.05 12.62 -0.86
CA GLU A 463 23.89 12.03 -1.91
C GLU A 463 23.74 10.52 -2.02
N GLN A 464 23.95 9.98 -3.22
CA GLN A 464 23.86 8.54 -3.52
C GLN A 464 22.48 7.94 -3.23
N ASN A 465 21.41 8.71 -3.41
CA ASN A 465 20.04 8.26 -3.21
C ASN A 465 19.31 8.10 -4.53
N ASN A 466 18.24 7.29 -4.51
CA ASN A 466 17.20 7.30 -5.51
C ASN A 466 16.05 8.17 -5.00
N ILE A 467 15.84 9.32 -5.61
CA ILE A 467 14.80 10.29 -5.26
C ILE A 467 13.95 10.49 -6.50
N ALA A 468 12.77 9.86 -6.53
CA ALA A 468 11.95 9.89 -7.73
C ALA A 468 10.51 9.49 -7.44
N ASN A 469 9.60 9.92 -8.32
CA ASN A 469 8.18 9.59 -8.26
C ASN A 469 7.47 10.09 -7.00
N ASN A 470 7.96 11.18 -6.41
CA ASN A 470 7.23 11.88 -5.37
C ASN A 470 6.23 12.88 -6.01
N GLY A 471 5.17 13.24 -5.29
CA GLY A 471 4.02 13.91 -5.89
C GLY A 471 4.27 15.33 -6.38
N GLY A 472 4.40 16.32 -5.51
CA GLY A 472 4.50 17.73 -5.92
C GLY A 472 5.92 18.20 -6.22
N TRP A 473 6.92 17.58 -5.58
CA TRP A 473 8.35 17.88 -5.75
C TRP A 473 9.23 16.73 -5.27
N GLU A 474 10.39 16.60 -5.87
CA GLU A 474 11.42 15.70 -5.35
C GLU A 474 12.16 16.33 -4.17
N ILE A 475 12.49 17.61 -4.27
CA ILE A 475 13.07 18.40 -3.19
C ILE A 475 12.56 19.85 -3.25
N LYS A 476 12.13 20.36 -2.11
CA LYS A 476 11.70 21.75 -1.95
C LYS A 476 12.42 22.39 -0.76
N VAL A 477 13.13 23.49 -1.04
CA VAL A 477 13.81 24.33 -0.03
C VAL A 477 13.03 25.64 0.08
N LEU A 478 12.64 26.02 1.31
CA LEU A 478 11.77 27.17 1.56
C LEU A 478 12.53 28.49 1.77
N ASP A 479 13.83 28.41 2.03
CA ASP A 479 14.69 29.61 2.16
C ASP A 479 15.83 29.58 1.15
N GLU A 480 16.33 30.75 0.77
CA GLU A 480 17.39 30.91 -0.24
C GLU A 480 18.78 31.11 0.36
N GLU A 481 18.89 31.30 1.68
CA GLU A 481 20.15 31.69 2.33
C GLU A 481 21.22 30.59 2.34
N ARG A 482 20.80 29.33 2.26
CA ARG A 482 21.71 28.18 2.34
C ARG A 482 21.38 27.12 1.28
N PRO A 483 22.21 27.03 0.23
CA PRO A 483 21.98 26.02 -0.81
C PRO A 483 22.16 24.60 -0.22
N VAL A 484 21.17 23.75 -0.46
CA VAL A 484 21.21 22.34 -0.08
C VAL A 484 22.09 21.58 -1.08
N LYS A 485 23.01 20.76 -0.57
CA LYS A 485 23.87 19.90 -1.37
C LYS A 485 23.17 18.57 -1.68
N ALA A 486 22.73 18.40 -2.93
CA ALA A 486 21.99 17.21 -3.38
C ALA A 486 22.60 16.61 -4.66
N ALA A 487 23.93 16.68 -4.79
CA ALA A 487 24.64 16.07 -5.92
C ALA A 487 24.71 14.54 -5.82
N ARG A 488 24.96 13.88 -6.95
CA ARG A 488 25.10 12.40 -7.04
C ARG A 488 23.87 11.64 -6.56
N ASN A 489 22.67 12.14 -6.81
CA ASN A 489 21.44 11.42 -6.64
C ASN A 489 20.85 11.04 -8.00
N TRP A 490 20.11 9.93 -8.04
CA TRP A 490 19.24 9.56 -9.15
C TRP A 490 17.86 10.19 -8.95
N TRP A 491 17.37 10.90 -9.97
CA TRP A 491 16.15 11.69 -9.93
C TRP A 491 15.01 11.12 -10.79
N GLY A 492 15.04 9.80 -11.05
CA GLY A 492 14.06 9.15 -11.93
C GLY A 492 14.44 9.18 -13.41
N GLU A 493 15.31 10.10 -13.81
CA GLU A 493 15.85 10.27 -15.16
C GLU A 493 17.29 10.78 -15.11
N ALA A 494 17.99 10.74 -16.27
CA ALA A 494 19.42 11.10 -16.33
C ALA A 494 19.70 12.59 -16.03
N ASN A 495 18.71 13.45 -16.26
CA ASN A 495 18.77 14.87 -15.90
C ASN A 495 17.79 15.14 -14.76
N PRO A 496 18.16 15.95 -13.75
CA PRO A 496 17.26 16.31 -12.67
C PRO A 496 15.98 17.01 -13.19
N PRO A 497 14.77 16.68 -12.70
CA PRO A 497 13.52 17.30 -13.12
C PRO A 497 13.40 18.73 -12.59
N GLU A 498 13.74 19.73 -13.38
CA GLU A 498 13.81 21.15 -12.98
C GLU A 498 12.53 21.66 -12.29
N LYS A 499 11.36 21.18 -12.71
CA LYS A 499 10.06 21.60 -12.14
C LYS A 499 9.78 21.01 -10.75
N GLU A 500 10.45 19.93 -10.39
CA GLU A 500 10.25 19.19 -9.15
C GLU A 500 11.37 19.48 -8.13
N ILE A 501 12.35 20.29 -8.52
CA ILE A 501 13.45 20.79 -7.68
C ILE A 501 13.21 22.28 -7.43
N ILE A 502 12.77 22.63 -6.23
CA ILE A 502 12.29 23.96 -5.88
C ILE A 502 13.20 24.59 -4.84
N GLY A 503 13.65 25.84 -5.10
CA GLY A 503 14.51 26.62 -4.19
C GLY A 503 15.99 26.41 -4.44
N SER A 504 16.84 26.82 -3.48
CA SER A 504 18.29 26.81 -3.62
C SER A 504 18.88 25.40 -3.39
N VAL A 505 19.00 24.62 -4.47
CA VAL A 505 19.50 23.23 -4.43
C VAL A 505 20.62 23.00 -5.45
N SER A 506 21.74 22.46 -5.00
CA SER A 506 22.86 22.08 -5.86
C SER A 506 22.77 20.58 -6.18
N VAL A 507 22.30 20.24 -7.37
CA VAL A 507 22.00 18.84 -7.79
C VAL A 507 23.08 18.20 -8.67
N TYR A 508 24.06 18.96 -9.15
CA TYR A 508 25.07 18.48 -10.09
C TYR A 508 26.38 18.03 -9.41
N PRO A 509 27.00 16.95 -9.93
CA PRO A 509 26.53 16.08 -11.00
C PRO A 509 25.47 15.11 -10.50
N PRO A 510 24.41 14.80 -11.29
CA PRO A 510 23.46 13.75 -10.97
C PRO A 510 24.03 12.35 -11.28
N LEU A 511 23.39 11.30 -10.76
CA LEU A 511 23.60 9.94 -11.23
C LEU A 511 22.87 9.72 -12.56
N LYS A 512 23.43 8.93 -13.45
CA LYS A 512 22.85 8.61 -14.77
C LYS A 512 21.95 7.38 -14.75
N ALA A 513 21.98 6.62 -13.66
CA ALA A 513 21.19 5.42 -13.44
C ALA A 513 20.86 5.28 -11.93
N PRO A 514 19.80 4.57 -11.56
CA PRO A 514 19.49 4.29 -10.16
C PRO A 514 20.60 3.46 -9.50
N VAL A 515 20.77 3.66 -8.21
CA VAL A 515 21.60 2.81 -7.37
C VAL A 515 20.80 1.56 -7.01
N GLU A 516 21.41 0.39 -7.10
CA GLU A 516 20.78 -0.86 -6.69
C GLU A 516 20.92 -1.05 -5.16
N PHE A 517 19.80 -1.21 -4.49
CA PHE A 517 19.73 -1.46 -3.04
C PHE A 517 19.04 -2.79 -2.76
N SER A 518 19.73 -3.90 -3.03
CA SER A 518 19.22 -5.27 -2.86
C SER A 518 18.70 -5.60 -1.45
N HIS A 519 19.01 -4.80 -0.46
CA HIS A 519 18.55 -4.97 0.93
C HIS A 519 17.24 -4.20 1.24
N LEU A 520 16.76 -3.37 0.29
CA LEU A 520 15.53 -2.58 0.44
C LEU A 520 14.35 -3.13 -0.38
N GLU A 521 14.58 -4.15 -1.18
CA GLU A 521 13.55 -4.85 -1.97
C GLU A 521 12.67 -5.79 -1.14
#